data_2fd07f0a567f3e036b53eb4fb9888827
#
_entry.id   2fd07f0a567f3e036b53eb4fb9888827
#
_cell.length_a   1.000
_cell.length_b   1.000
_cell.length_c   1.000
_cell.angle_alpha   90.00
_cell.angle_beta   90.00
_cell.angle_gamma   90.00
#
_symmetry.space_group_name_H-M   'P 1'
#
loop_
_entity.id
_entity.type
_entity.pdbx_description
1 polymer ?
#
loop_
_entity_poly.entity_id
_entity_poly.type
_entity_poly.pdbx_seq_one_letter_code
_entity_poly.pdbx_strand_id
1 'polypeptide(L)'
;MVYIGTYTRTEEQGIHWLKLDMGTGKLTASGKLSGQKNPSFLAIHPNKKFLYAVNEIGNYKDEKAGAVSAYSIDQKTGALTFLNQQSSKGGAPCHLVLDATGRNVLVANYTGGSVASLPVSRKGRLRPASSFIQHTGSSLLKPRQAAPHSHSINVSPGNKFAVVADLGLDRVLVYGFDSKGGKMTPAGFAKVTPGSGPRHFAFHPSGKFAYLINEITLTLNVFVWDEMRGKLNELQTIATLPVERGKGMSTAEVQVHPNGRFLYGSNRGHDTIAVFRIDQKTGKLSAVQHQSTLGKTPRNFGIDPTGKYLIAANQSSGDLFTFSINRDSGELKPTGYSIKVPMPVCVKFLDLPGK
;
A
#
# COMPACT_ATOMS: atom_id res chain seq x y z
N MET A 1 -4.63 4.62 17.11
CA MET A 1 -3.19 4.78 16.82
C MET A 1 -2.96 4.81 15.32
N VAL A 2 -1.95 5.55 14.87
CA VAL A 2 -1.53 5.64 13.47
C VAL A 2 -0.04 5.35 13.40
N TYR A 3 0.35 4.31 12.65
CA TYR A 3 1.75 3.99 12.39
C TYR A 3 2.19 4.56 11.06
N ILE A 4 3.37 5.18 11.03
CA ILE A 4 3.95 5.81 9.85
C ILE A 4 5.24 5.09 9.49
N GLY A 5 5.26 4.48 8.30
CA GLY A 5 6.46 3.98 7.67
C GLY A 5 7.21 5.11 6.97
N THR A 6 8.53 5.07 6.99
CA THR A 6 9.38 6.14 6.46
C THR A 6 10.51 5.59 5.61
N TYR A 7 11.04 6.40 4.70
CA TYR A 7 12.43 6.24 4.28
C TYR A 7 13.35 6.81 5.34
N THR A 8 14.54 6.25 5.50
CA THR A 8 15.49 6.66 6.52
C THR A 8 16.81 7.09 5.90
N ARG A 9 17.36 8.22 6.37
CA ARG A 9 18.68 8.74 6.00
C ARG A 9 19.65 8.70 7.18
N THR A 10 19.11 8.63 8.39
CA THR A 10 19.87 8.58 9.64
C THR A 10 19.34 7.46 10.52
N GLU A 11 20.13 7.00 11.50
CA GLU A 11 19.74 5.96 12.45
C GLU A 11 18.66 6.42 13.42
N GLU A 12 18.46 7.72 13.59
CA GLU A 12 17.38 8.28 14.44
C GLU A 12 15.99 8.16 13.80
N GLN A 13 15.93 7.90 12.50
CA GLN A 13 14.67 7.72 11.76
C GLN A 13 14.20 6.27 11.84
N GLY A 14 12.94 6.03 11.54
CA GLY A 14 12.35 4.69 11.61
C GLY A 14 10.84 4.71 11.54
N ILE A 15 10.18 3.85 12.31
CA ILE A 15 8.71 3.78 12.37
C ILE A 15 8.22 4.73 13.45
N HIS A 16 7.31 5.66 13.10
CA HIS A 16 6.65 6.56 14.04
C HIS A 16 5.26 6.05 14.38
N TRP A 17 4.75 6.36 15.58
CA TRP A 17 3.33 6.18 15.88
C TRP A 17 2.75 7.42 16.55
N LEU A 18 1.51 7.71 16.20
CA LEU A 18 0.77 8.91 16.54
C LEU A 18 -0.60 8.53 17.10
N LYS A 19 -1.19 9.40 17.90
CA LYS A 19 -2.62 9.33 18.26
C LYS A 19 -3.40 10.24 17.34
N LEU A 20 -4.49 9.73 16.77
CA LEU A 20 -5.49 10.53 16.04
C LEU A 20 -6.65 10.82 16.99
N ASP A 21 -6.94 12.08 17.18
CA ASP A 21 -8.15 12.54 17.87
C ASP A 21 -9.35 12.44 16.92
N MET A 22 -10.30 11.56 17.23
CA MET A 22 -11.47 11.30 16.37
C MET A 22 -12.53 12.40 16.41
N GLY A 23 -12.42 13.36 17.34
CA GLY A 23 -13.28 14.54 17.39
C GLY A 23 -12.82 15.64 16.42
N THR A 24 -11.51 15.88 16.37
CA THR A 24 -10.91 17.04 15.68
C THR A 24 -10.09 16.68 14.44
N GLY A 25 -9.59 15.45 14.34
CA GLY A 25 -8.62 15.04 13.32
C GLY A 25 -7.18 15.41 13.66
N LYS A 26 -6.90 15.90 14.88
CA LYS A 26 -5.55 16.28 15.32
C LYS A 26 -4.68 15.05 15.52
N LEU A 27 -3.45 15.10 14.99
CA LEU A 27 -2.41 14.09 15.23
C LEU A 27 -1.48 14.57 16.35
N THR A 28 -1.15 13.66 17.27
CA THR A 28 -0.19 13.91 18.35
C THR A 28 0.85 12.80 18.38
N ALA A 29 2.14 13.16 18.38
CA ALA A 29 3.23 12.19 18.48
C ALA A 29 3.11 11.37 19.76
N SER A 30 3.31 10.06 19.65
CA SER A 30 3.23 9.12 20.77
C SER A 30 4.51 8.31 20.96
N GLY A 31 5.33 8.17 19.89
CA GLY A 31 6.62 7.53 19.96
C GLY A 31 7.22 7.22 18.59
N LYS A 32 8.42 6.67 18.61
CA LYS A 32 9.12 6.18 17.42
C LYS A 32 10.00 4.96 17.75
N LEU A 33 10.23 4.10 16.77
CA LEU A 33 11.24 3.05 16.80
C LEU A 33 12.33 3.41 15.80
N SER A 34 13.51 3.77 16.30
CA SER A 34 14.68 4.17 15.51
C SER A 34 15.54 2.98 15.07
N GLY A 35 16.55 3.23 14.23
CA GLY A 35 17.52 2.21 13.79
C GLY A 35 17.00 1.24 12.72
N GLN A 36 15.81 1.49 12.16
CA GLN A 36 15.24 0.66 11.11
C GLN A 36 15.62 1.22 9.74
N LYS A 37 16.20 0.39 8.88
CA LYS A 37 16.57 0.80 7.51
C LYS A 37 15.34 0.74 6.60
N ASN A 38 14.89 1.90 6.11
CA ASN A 38 13.80 2.08 5.17
C ASN A 38 12.56 1.20 5.47
N PRO A 39 11.90 1.35 6.65
CA PRO A 39 10.64 0.66 6.93
C PRO A 39 9.52 1.34 6.15
N SER A 40 9.62 1.31 4.81
CA SER A 40 8.82 2.14 3.90
C SER A 40 7.38 1.68 3.74
N PHE A 41 7.06 0.41 4.06
CA PHE A 41 5.68 -0.08 4.06
C PHE A 41 5.40 -0.99 5.26
N LEU A 42 4.21 -0.85 5.81
CA LEU A 42 3.79 -1.51 7.05
C LEU A 42 2.52 -2.32 6.84
N ALA A 43 2.35 -3.41 7.59
CA ALA A 43 1.07 -4.10 7.72
C ALA A 43 0.86 -4.53 9.18
N ILE A 44 -0.39 -4.39 9.66
CA ILE A 44 -0.80 -4.79 11.00
C ILE A 44 -1.48 -6.15 10.90
N HIS A 45 -1.10 -7.06 11.79
CA HIS A 45 -1.70 -8.38 11.87
C HIS A 45 -3.21 -8.29 12.22
N PRO A 46 -4.09 -9.14 11.67
CA PRO A 46 -5.53 -9.11 11.98
C PRO A 46 -5.88 -9.20 13.48
N ASN A 47 -5.04 -9.87 14.30
CA ASN A 47 -5.23 -9.91 15.75
C ASN A 47 -4.80 -8.63 16.48
N LYS A 48 -4.30 -7.62 15.77
CA LYS A 48 -3.86 -6.31 16.29
C LYS A 48 -2.65 -6.35 17.24
N LYS A 49 -1.99 -7.51 17.43
CA LYS A 49 -0.86 -7.68 18.37
C LYS A 49 0.50 -7.56 17.72
N PHE A 50 0.60 -7.58 16.39
CA PHE A 50 1.86 -7.57 15.67
C PHE A 50 1.81 -6.59 14.50
N LEU A 51 2.97 -6.05 14.17
CA LEU A 51 3.22 -5.21 13.00
C LEU A 51 4.39 -5.78 12.21
N TYR A 52 4.30 -5.72 10.88
CA TYR A 52 5.36 -6.10 9.97
C TYR A 52 5.74 -4.90 9.10
N ALA A 53 7.04 -4.75 8.86
CA ALA A 53 7.58 -3.71 8.00
C ALA A 53 8.52 -4.31 6.97
N VAL A 54 8.46 -3.83 5.73
CA VAL A 54 9.56 -4.06 4.78
C VAL A 54 10.80 -3.31 5.27
N ASN A 55 11.97 -3.82 4.91
CA ASN A 55 13.20 -3.05 4.90
C ASN A 55 13.62 -2.93 3.45
N GLU A 56 13.28 -1.78 2.83
CA GLU A 56 13.49 -1.52 1.40
C GLU A 56 14.96 -1.24 1.11
N ILE A 57 15.75 -2.32 1.11
CA ILE A 57 17.18 -2.34 0.87
C ILE A 57 17.54 -3.38 -0.19
N GLY A 58 18.73 -3.29 -0.79
CA GLY A 58 19.20 -4.21 -1.84
C GLY A 58 20.19 -5.25 -1.36
N ASN A 59 20.68 -5.15 -0.12
CA ASN A 59 21.61 -6.12 0.47
C ASN A 59 21.22 -6.42 1.91
N TYR A 60 20.81 -7.63 2.17
CA TYR A 60 20.49 -8.14 3.49
C TYR A 60 21.34 -9.38 3.78
N LYS A 61 22.28 -9.26 4.73
CA LYS A 61 23.21 -10.35 5.12
C LYS A 61 23.91 -10.99 3.90
N ASP A 62 24.45 -10.12 3.03
CA ASP A 62 25.16 -10.48 1.80
C ASP A 62 24.32 -11.20 0.71
N GLU A 63 23.00 -11.32 0.90
CA GLU A 63 22.05 -11.69 -0.15
C GLU A 63 21.67 -10.43 -0.95
N LYS A 64 21.50 -10.56 -2.27
CA LYS A 64 20.91 -9.51 -3.15
C LYS A 64 19.39 -9.39 -2.88
N ALA A 65 19.02 -9.12 -1.64
CA ALA A 65 17.68 -9.09 -1.16
C ALA A 65 17.45 -7.95 -0.16
N GLY A 66 16.21 -7.60 0.07
CA GLY A 66 15.80 -6.84 1.24
C GLY A 66 15.30 -7.75 2.34
N ALA A 67 14.57 -7.19 3.30
CA ALA A 67 14.08 -7.94 4.44
C ALA A 67 12.67 -7.54 4.83
N VAL A 68 12.05 -8.36 5.67
CA VAL A 68 10.82 -8.05 6.40
C VAL A 68 11.08 -8.21 7.89
N SER A 69 10.76 -7.19 8.66
CA SER A 69 10.88 -7.16 10.12
C SER A 69 9.53 -7.37 10.79
N ALA A 70 9.51 -8.12 11.89
CA ALA A 70 8.34 -8.37 12.72
C ALA A 70 8.49 -7.65 14.07
N TYR A 71 7.40 -7.10 14.57
CA TYR A 71 7.31 -6.41 15.87
C TYR A 71 6.07 -6.85 16.61
N SER A 72 6.15 -6.93 17.95
CA SER A 72 4.97 -6.94 18.82
C SER A 72 4.52 -5.51 19.11
N ILE A 73 3.22 -5.33 19.31
CA ILE A 73 2.58 -4.06 19.64
C ILE A 73 2.15 -4.10 21.11
N ASP A 74 2.63 -3.18 21.91
CA ASP A 74 2.11 -2.96 23.26
C ASP A 74 0.67 -2.45 23.18
N GLN A 75 -0.27 -3.16 23.75
CA GLN A 75 -1.70 -2.89 23.60
C GLN A 75 -2.19 -1.66 24.38
N LYS A 76 -1.35 -1.09 25.26
CA LYS A 76 -1.67 0.12 26.03
C LYS A 76 -1.08 1.37 25.40
N THR A 77 0.16 1.28 24.94
CA THR A 77 0.94 2.44 24.45
C THR A 77 1.07 2.48 22.94
N GLY A 78 0.90 1.35 22.25
CA GLY A 78 1.19 1.20 20.82
C GLY A 78 2.69 1.05 20.53
N ALA A 79 3.56 0.97 21.54
CA ALA A 79 5.00 0.83 21.34
C ALA A 79 5.36 -0.49 20.66
N LEU A 80 6.38 -0.43 19.80
CA LEU A 80 6.85 -1.57 19.03
C LEU A 80 8.08 -2.19 19.67
N THR A 81 8.07 -3.53 19.81
CA THR A 81 9.25 -4.32 20.24
C THR A 81 9.63 -5.26 19.10
N PHE A 82 10.89 -5.22 18.69
CA PHE A 82 11.43 -6.08 17.62
C PHE A 82 11.35 -7.56 18.01
N LEU A 83 10.87 -8.39 17.10
CA LEU A 83 10.80 -9.84 17.27
C LEU A 83 11.87 -10.57 16.47
N ASN A 84 11.87 -10.40 15.16
CA ASN A 84 12.88 -10.94 14.25
C ASN A 84 12.75 -10.33 12.86
N GLN A 85 13.69 -10.71 12.01
CA GLN A 85 13.75 -10.28 10.60
C GLN A 85 14.07 -11.47 9.71
N GLN A 86 13.49 -11.50 8.50
CA GLN A 86 13.73 -12.52 7.48
C GLN A 86 13.98 -11.88 6.11
N SER A 87 14.77 -12.56 5.27
CA SER A 87 14.99 -12.16 3.87
C SER A 87 13.69 -12.14 3.09
N SER A 88 13.44 -11.10 2.29
CA SER A 88 12.35 -11.03 1.31
C SER A 88 12.65 -11.80 0.01
N LYS A 89 13.86 -12.35 -0.11
CA LYS A 89 14.40 -13.10 -1.27
C LYS A 89 14.61 -12.25 -2.54
N GLY A 90 14.19 -11.00 -2.56
CA GLY A 90 14.39 -10.06 -3.68
C GLY A 90 14.77 -8.68 -3.20
N GLY A 91 15.39 -7.87 -4.05
CA GLY A 91 15.87 -6.53 -3.73
C GLY A 91 14.74 -5.51 -3.62
N ALA A 92 14.89 -4.56 -2.69
CA ALA A 92 13.98 -3.45 -2.41
C ALA A 92 12.51 -3.87 -2.26
N PRO A 93 12.14 -4.66 -1.22
CA PRO A 93 10.74 -4.90 -0.90
C PRO A 93 10.04 -3.57 -0.58
N CYS A 94 9.00 -3.23 -1.33
CA CYS A 94 8.34 -1.92 -1.22
C CYS A 94 6.88 -2.01 -0.77
N HIS A 95 6.31 -3.21 -0.70
CA HIS A 95 4.93 -3.43 -0.28
C HIS A 95 4.77 -4.80 0.37
N LEU A 96 3.93 -4.88 1.39
CA LEU A 96 3.56 -6.13 2.03
C LEU A 96 2.11 -6.11 2.53
N VAL A 97 1.51 -7.29 2.61
CA VAL A 97 0.20 -7.51 3.24
C VAL A 97 0.23 -8.79 4.07
N LEU A 98 -0.74 -8.94 4.98
CA LEU A 98 -1.05 -10.23 5.57
C LEU A 98 -2.24 -10.87 4.86
N ASP A 99 -2.24 -12.19 4.80
CA ASP A 99 -3.43 -12.94 4.43
C ASP A 99 -4.51 -12.80 5.54
N ALA A 100 -5.77 -13.06 5.22
CA ALA A 100 -6.89 -12.86 6.13
C ALA A 100 -6.77 -13.68 7.43
N THR A 101 -6.02 -14.80 7.40
CA THR A 101 -5.78 -15.64 8.60
C THR A 101 -4.63 -15.13 9.47
N GLY A 102 -3.83 -14.17 8.97
CA GLY A 102 -2.62 -13.69 9.62
C GLY A 102 -1.47 -14.69 9.65
N ARG A 103 -1.57 -15.81 8.93
CA ARG A 103 -0.54 -16.85 8.93
C ARG A 103 0.63 -16.57 8.01
N ASN A 104 0.46 -15.66 7.05
CA ASN A 104 1.48 -15.36 6.06
C ASN A 104 1.58 -13.85 5.81
N VAL A 105 2.80 -13.38 5.68
CA VAL A 105 3.13 -12.06 5.11
C VAL A 105 3.54 -12.28 3.66
N LEU A 106 2.84 -11.62 2.73
CA LEU A 106 3.18 -11.61 1.33
C LEU A 106 3.89 -10.30 1.01
N VAL A 107 4.99 -10.34 0.25
CA VAL A 107 5.84 -9.18 -0.04
C VAL A 107 6.13 -9.05 -1.53
N ALA A 108 6.12 -7.81 -2.03
CA ALA A 108 6.52 -7.45 -3.38
C ALA A 108 7.90 -6.75 -3.35
N ASN A 109 8.83 -7.24 -4.16
CA ASN A 109 10.20 -6.75 -4.27
C ASN A 109 10.36 -5.94 -5.56
N TYR A 110 10.53 -4.64 -5.44
CA TYR A 110 10.54 -3.72 -6.59
C TYR A 110 11.74 -3.92 -7.51
N THR A 111 12.96 -3.73 -7.00
CA THR A 111 14.17 -3.90 -7.83
C THR A 111 14.46 -5.36 -8.12
N GLY A 112 14.02 -6.27 -7.25
CA GLY A 112 14.12 -7.71 -7.49
C GLY A 112 13.13 -8.23 -8.54
N GLY A 113 12.04 -7.51 -8.83
CA GLY A 113 11.00 -7.95 -9.77
C GLY A 113 10.41 -9.29 -9.37
N SER A 114 10.09 -9.47 -8.10
CA SER A 114 9.68 -10.78 -7.56
C SER A 114 8.70 -10.63 -6.41
N VAL A 115 8.11 -11.74 -5.99
CA VAL A 115 7.24 -11.80 -4.81
C VAL A 115 7.62 -12.98 -3.92
N ALA A 116 7.38 -12.84 -2.62
CA ALA A 116 7.58 -13.92 -1.67
C ALA A 116 6.45 -13.98 -0.64
N SER A 117 6.29 -15.15 0.00
CA SER A 117 5.40 -15.38 1.12
C SER A 117 6.21 -15.92 2.30
N LEU A 118 6.07 -15.28 3.47
CA LEU A 118 6.77 -15.62 4.69
C LEU A 118 5.76 -16.06 5.75
N PRO A 119 5.77 -17.32 6.21
CA PRO A 119 4.87 -17.79 7.27
C PRO A 119 5.12 -17.07 8.59
N VAL A 120 4.04 -16.85 9.32
CA VAL A 120 4.01 -16.21 10.65
C VAL A 120 3.74 -17.27 11.73
N SER A 121 4.55 -17.29 12.77
CA SER A 121 4.32 -18.15 13.93
C SER A 121 3.22 -17.58 14.84
N ARG A 122 2.66 -18.39 15.74
CA ARG A 122 1.69 -17.93 16.77
C ARG A 122 2.20 -16.79 17.65
N LYS A 123 3.54 -16.66 17.78
CA LYS A 123 4.21 -15.59 18.55
C LYS A 123 4.55 -14.36 17.69
N GLY A 124 4.01 -14.25 16.47
CA GLY A 124 4.21 -13.13 15.56
C GLY A 124 5.57 -13.12 14.83
N ARG A 125 6.45 -14.10 15.07
CA ARG A 125 7.77 -14.17 14.42
C ARG A 125 7.64 -14.67 12.99
N LEU A 126 8.36 -14.06 12.07
CA LEU A 126 8.49 -14.53 10.68
C LEU A 126 9.34 -15.81 10.62
N ARG A 127 8.97 -16.69 9.70
CA ARG A 127 9.77 -17.83 9.26
C ARG A 127 10.40 -17.55 7.91
N PRO A 128 11.42 -18.31 7.49
CA PRO A 128 11.92 -18.23 6.11
C PRO A 128 10.82 -18.36 5.07
N ALA A 129 11.00 -17.73 3.90
CA ALA A 129 9.99 -17.74 2.85
C ALA A 129 9.60 -19.18 2.44
N SER A 130 8.30 -19.44 2.41
CA SER A 130 7.71 -20.71 1.94
C SER A 130 7.40 -20.71 0.45
N SER A 131 7.36 -19.52 -0.16
CA SER A 131 7.13 -19.34 -1.60
C SER A 131 7.92 -18.12 -2.08
N PHE A 132 8.55 -18.25 -3.25
CA PHE A 132 9.23 -17.19 -3.97
C PHE A 132 8.99 -17.34 -5.45
N ILE A 133 8.63 -16.26 -6.14
CA ILE A 133 8.40 -16.26 -7.58
C ILE A 133 9.14 -15.07 -8.18
N GLN A 134 10.09 -15.38 -9.08
CA GLN A 134 10.77 -14.39 -9.91
C GLN A 134 9.91 -14.09 -11.14
N HIS A 135 9.62 -12.81 -11.38
CA HIS A 135 8.99 -12.36 -12.62
C HIS A 135 10.06 -12.23 -13.73
N THR A 136 9.62 -12.35 -14.97
CA THR A 136 10.47 -12.22 -16.17
C THR A 136 9.77 -11.40 -17.23
N GLY A 137 10.54 -10.71 -18.06
CA GLY A 137 10.03 -9.89 -19.16
C GLY A 137 10.31 -8.40 -18.97
N SER A 138 9.69 -7.59 -19.80
CA SER A 138 9.82 -6.13 -19.84
C SER A 138 8.60 -5.52 -20.50
N SER A 139 8.51 -4.18 -20.54
CA SER A 139 7.51 -3.47 -21.32
C SER A 139 8.09 -2.28 -22.09
N LEU A 140 7.24 -1.32 -22.49
CA LEU A 140 7.50 -0.32 -23.53
C LEU A 140 8.54 0.73 -23.12
N LEU A 141 8.45 1.28 -21.90
CA LEU A 141 9.18 2.48 -21.49
C LEU A 141 10.49 2.14 -20.77
N LYS A 142 11.59 2.19 -21.49
CA LYS A 142 12.94 2.07 -20.89
C LYS A 142 13.42 3.46 -20.43
N PRO A 143 14.14 3.56 -19.31
CA PRO A 143 14.67 2.50 -18.42
C PRO A 143 13.65 1.99 -17.37
N ARG A 144 12.44 2.56 -17.27
CA ARG A 144 11.46 2.27 -16.20
C ARG A 144 10.87 0.85 -16.26
N GLN A 145 10.90 0.21 -17.45
CA GLN A 145 10.27 -1.08 -17.71
C GLN A 145 11.20 -2.05 -18.44
N ALA A 146 12.52 -1.90 -18.28
CA ALA A 146 13.50 -2.81 -18.85
C ALA A 146 13.50 -4.20 -18.16
N ALA A 147 12.94 -4.29 -16.96
CA ALA A 147 12.82 -5.49 -16.16
C ALA A 147 11.52 -5.46 -15.34
N PRO A 148 11.09 -6.58 -14.73
CA PRO A 148 9.97 -6.59 -13.81
C PRO A 148 10.23 -5.71 -12.59
N HIS A 149 9.16 -5.06 -12.09
CA HIS A 149 9.17 -4.24 -10.89
C HIS A 149 7.86 -4.44 -10.13
N SER A 150 7.79 -5.51 -9.31
CA SER A 150 6.61 -5.80 -8.49
C SER A 150 6.41 -4.72 -7.46
N HIS A 151 5.37 -3.88 -7.62
CA HIS A 151 5.19 -2.70 -6.77
C HIS A 151 4.16 -2.88 -5.65
N SER A 152 3.18 -3.74 -5.83
CA SER A 152 2.27 -4.14 -4.76
C SER A 152 1.81 -5.57 -4.88
N ILE A 153 1.49 -6.19 -3.74
CA ILE A 153 0.87 -7.50 -3.63
C ILE A 153 -0.33 -7.40 -2.69
N ASN A 154 -1.47 -7.96 -3.10
CA ASN A 154 -2.72 -7.89 -2.36
C ASN A 154 -3.36 -9.27 -2.31
N VAL A 155 -4.04 -9.60 -1.22
CA VAL A 155 -4.79 -10.85 -1.10
C VAL A 155 -6.24 -10.59 -1.46
N SER A 156 -6.85 -11.49 -2.24
CA SER A 156 -8.25 -11.37 -2.64
C SER A 156 -9.20 -11.45 -1.45
N PRO A 157 -10.42 -10.88 -1.54
CA PRO A 157 -11.41 -10.92 -0.45
C PRO A 157 -11.69 -12.33 0.07
N GLY A 158 -11.73 -13.33 -0.82
CA GLY A 158 -11.90 -14.74 -0.46
C GLY A 158 -10.64 -15.44 0.06
N ASN A 159 -9.53 -14.73 0.20
CA ASN A 159 -8.25 -15.27 0.67
C ASN A 159 -7.68 -16.44 -0.16
N LYS A 160 -8.10 -16.54 -1.43
CA LYS A 160 -7.73 -17.63 -2.35
C LYS A 160 -6.69 -17.24 -3.39
N PHE A 161 -6.49 -15.94 -3.59
CA PHE A 161 -5.58 -15.42 -4.60
C PHE A 161 -4.70 -14.31 -4.05
N ALA A 162 -3.47 -14.23 -4.57
CA ALA A 162 -2.61 -13.07 -4.43
C ALA A 162 -2.55 -12.32 -5.77
N VAL A 163 -2.76 -11.01 -5.74
CA VAL A 163 -2.81 -10.13 -6.93
C VAL A 163 -1.66 -9.15 -6.85
N VAL A 164 -0.83 -9.08 -7.89
CA VAL A 164 0.43 -8.34 -7.93
C VAL A 164 0.42 -7.35 -9.08
N ALA A 165 0.56 -6.07 -8.77
CA ALA A 165 0.80 -5.04 -9.77
C ALA A 165 2.30 -4.99 -10.09
N ASP A 166 2.68 -5.29 -11.33
CA ASP A 166 4.06 -5.22 -11.79
C ASP A 166 4.24 -4.06 -12.78
N LEU A 167 4.92 -3.01 -12.31
CA LEU A 167 5.17 -1.78 -13.05
C LEU A 167 5.99 -2.03 -14.32
N GLY A 168 6.97 -2.92 -14.23
CA GLY A 168 7.88 -3.20 -15.33
C GLY A 168 7.28 -4.04 -16.45
N LEU A 169 6.20 -4.76 -16.16
CA LEU A 169 5.55 -5.69 -17.11
C LEU A 169 4.25 -5.16 -17.72
N ASP A 170 3.70 -4.04 -17.22
CA ASP A 170 2.34 -3.60 -17.53
C ASP A 170 1.29 -4.70 -17.33
N ARG A 171 1.44 -5.45 -16.22
CA ARG A 171 0.57 -6.56 -15.86
C ARG A 171 0.11 -6.50 -14.41
N VAL A 172 -1.09 -7.00 -14.20
CA VAL A 172 -1.58 -7.40 -12.88
C VAL A 172 -1.57 -8.92 -12.86
N LEU A 173 -0.55 -9.49 -12.20
CA LEU A 173 -0.36 -10.94 -12.11
C LEU A 173 -1.26 -11.52 -11.02
N VAL A 174 -1.81 -12.70 -11.26
CA VAL A 174 -2.69 -13.41 -10.31
C VAL A 174 -2.08 -14.77 -9.99
N TYR A 175 -2.00 -15.06 -8.69
CA TYR A 175 -1.52 -16.33 -8.15
C TYR A 175 -2.60 -16.99 -7.32
N GLY A 176 -2.85 -18.26 -7.49
CA GLY A 176 -3.56 -19.09 -6.52
C GLY A 176 -2.76 -19.09 -5.20
N PHE A 177 -3.42 -18.88 -4.07
CA PHE A 177 -2.78 -18.75 -2.77
C PHE A 177 -3.32 -19.80 -1.78
N ASP A 178 -2.42 -20.65 -1.27
CA ASP A 178 -2.69 -21.55 -0.17
C ASP A 178 -2.34 -20.87 1.17
N SER A 179 -3.34 -20.41 1.89
CA SER A 179 -3.16 -19.74 3.18
C SER A 179 -2.64 -20.65 4.32
N LYS A 180 -2.68 -21.99 4.15
CA LYS A 180 -2.14 -22.93 5.15
C LYS A 180 -0.63 -23.06 5.03
N GLY A 181 -0.13 -23.25 3.80
CA GLY A 181 1.28 -23.44 3.50
C GLY A 181 2.01 -22.18 3.06
N GLY A 182 1.29 -21.09 2.76
CA GLY A 182 1.85 -19.86 2.22
C GLY A 182 2.31 -19.98 0.77
N LYS A 183 1.91 -21.04 0.04
CA LYS A 183 2.34 -21.28 -1.33
C LYS A 183 1.55 -20.43 -2.32
N MET A 184 2.25 -19.82 -3.27
CA MET A 184 1.69 -19.13 -4.42
C MET A 184 1.95 -19.93 -5.69
N THR A 185 0.93 -20.05 -6.58
CA THR A 185 1.02 -20.73 -7.88
C THR A 185 0.45 -19.83 -8.97
N PRO A 186 1.11 -19.66 -10.14
CA PRO A 186 0.58 -18.84 -11.22
C PRO A 186 -0.85 -19.27 -11.61
N ALA A 187 -1.75 -18.27 -11.71
CA ALA A 187 -3.15 -18.48 -12.10
C ALA A 187 -3.56 -17.67 -13.34
N GLY A 188 -2.77 -16.64 -13.70
CA GLY A 188 -3.02 -15.81 -14.86
C GLY A 188 -2.56 -14.37 -14.65
N PHE A 189 -3.03 -13.49 -15.52
CA PHE A 189 -2.78 -12.05 -15.42
C PHE A 189 -3.80 -11.24 -16.23
N ALA A 190 -3.98 -9.97 -15.87
CA ALA A 190 -4.58 -8.94 -16.71
C ALA A 190 -3.49 -8.03 -17.29
N LYS A 191 -3.61 -7.68 -18.57
CA LYS A 191 -2.77 -6.65 -19.21
C LYS A 191 -3.42 -5.29 -19.01
N VAL A 192 -2.59 -4.26 -18.91
CA VAL A 192 -3.01 -2.86 -19.06
C VAL A 192 -2.35 -2.26 -20.29
N THR A 193 -2.73 -1.05 -20.67
CA THR A 193 -2.10 -0.34 -21.77
C THR A 193 -0.59 -0.27 -21.57
N PRO A 194 0.23 -0.66 -22.56
CA PRO A 194 1.69 -0.59 -22.48
C PRO A 194 2.18 0.81 -22.09
N GLY A 195 3.14 0.89 -21.18
CA GLY A 195 3.65 2.15 -20.64
C GLY A 195 2.88 2.69 -19.44
N SER A 196 1.85 1.99 -18.96
CA SER A 196 1.01 2.45 -17.83
C SER A 196 1.75 2.42 -16.49
N GLY A 197 2.53 1.38 -16.22
CA GLY A 197 3.23 1.19 -14.96
C GLY A 197 2.31 0.89 -13.78
N PRO A 198 1.69 -0.31 -13.71
CA PRO A 198 0.90 -0.77 -12.58
C PRO A 198 1.61 -0.59 -11.25
N ARG A 199 0.95 0.03 -10.26
CA ARG A 199 1.61 0.37 -9.00
C ARG A 199 0.92 -0.19 -7.78
N HIS A 200 -0.16 0.40 -7.34
CA HIS A 200 -0.96 -0.05 -6.20
C HIS A 200 -2.34 -0.53 -6.66
N PHE A 201 -2.91 -1.40 -5.87
CA PHE A 201 -4.15 -2.10 -6.21
C PHE A 201 -5.05 -2.17 -4.97
N ALA A 202 -6.35 -1.98 -5.15
CA ALA A 202 -7.32 -2.05 -4.06
C ALA A 202 -8.55 -2.85 -4.50
N PHE A 203 -8.98 -3.79 -3.66
CA PHE A 203 -10.29 -4.43 -3.82
C PHE A 203 -11.39 -3.55 -3.25
N HIS A 204 -12.56 -3.57 -3.90
CA HIS A 204 -13.77 -3.00 -3.35
C HIS A 204 -14.28 -3.86 -2.16
N PRO A 205 -14.83 -3.25 -1.08
CA PRO A 205 -15.34 -4.02 0.07
C PRO A 205 -16.39 -5.09 -0.28
N SER A 206 -17.14 -4.91 -1.37
CA SER A 206 -18.12 -5.93 -1.84
C SER A 206 -17.45 -7.18 -2.43
N GLY A 207 -16.14 -7.15 -2.69
CA GLY A 207 -15.44 -8.22 -3.38
C GLY A 207 -15.74 -8.37 -4.88
N LYS A 208 -16.56 -7.49 -5.48
CA LYS A 208 -16.97 -7.57 -6.90
C LYS A 208 -16.05 -6.81 -7.84
N PHE A 209 -15.43 -5.74 -7.35
CA PHE A 209 -14.62 -4.83 -8.17
C PHE A 209 -13.23 -4.66 -7.59
N ALA A 210 -12.31 -4.23 -8.44
CA ALA A 210 -10.94 -3.88 -8.06
C ALA A 210 -10.44 -2.69 -8.87
N TYR A 211 -9.48 -1.97 -8.30
CA TYR A 211 -8.94 -0.72 -8.83
C TYR A 211 -7.42 -0.77 -8.80
N LEU A 212 -6.82 -0.45 -9.93
CA LEU A 212 -5.38 -0.34 -10.12
C LEU A 212 -5.02 1.11 -10.40
N ILE A 213 -4.03 1.66 -9.71
CA ILE A 213 -3.46 2.95 -10.07
C ILE A 213 -2.13 2.75 -10.81
N ASN A 214 -1.98 3.45 -11.95
CA ASN A 214 -0.83 3.36 -12.83
C ASN A 214 0.11 4.54 -12.60
N GLU A 215 1.36 4.26 -12.24
CA GLU A 215 2.34 5.29 -11.86
C GLU A 215 2.70 6.21 -13.02
N ILE A 216 2.85 5.66 -14.23
CA ILE A 216 3.46 6.36 -15.35
C ILE A 216 2.43 7.14 -16.15
N THR A 217 1.27 6.56 -16.46
CA THR A 217 0.22 7.25 -17.25
C THR A 217 -0.72 8.10 -16.42
N LEU A 218 -0.64 8.07 -15.08
CA LEU A 218 -1.56 8.78 -14.18
C LEU A 218 -3.03 8.40 -14.42
N THR A 219 -3.28 7.12 -14.52
CA THR A 219 -4.62 6.55 -14.76
C THR A 219 -5.01 5.55 -13.68
N LEU A 220 -6.30 5.28 -13.60
CA LEU A 220 -6.90 4.17 -12.87
C LEU A 220 -7.53 3.19 -13.86
N ASN A 221 -7.30 1.88 -13.67
CA ASN A 221 -8.09 0.84 -14.31
C ASN A 221 -9.11 0.30 -13.30
N VAL A 222 -10.33 0.10 -13.75
CA VAL A 222 -11.43 -0.53 -13.02
C VAL A 222 -11.64 -1.92 -13.56
N PHE A 223 -11.74 -2.91 -12.68
CA PHE A 223 -11.96 -4.32 -13.04
C PHE A 223 -13.17 -4.90 -12.33
N VAL A 224 -13.88 -5.82 -13.01
CA VAL A 224 -14.67 -6.85 -12.34
C VAL A 224 -13.70 -7.93 -11.85
N TRP A 225 -13.83 -8.33 -10.60
CA TRP A 225 -13.10 -9.43 -10.01
C TRP A 225 -13.96 -10.71 -9.97
N ASP A 226 -13.47 -11.78 -10.56
CA ASP A 226 -14.07 -13.13 -10.47
C ASP A 226 -13.27 -13.96 -9.45
N GLU A 227 -13.78 -14.01 -8.21
CA GLU A 227 -13.15 -14.74 -7.10
C GLU A 227 -13.12 -16.27 -7.35
N MET A 228 -14.02 -16.80 -8.19
CA MET A 228 -14.06 -18.26 -8.48
C MET A 228 -12.93 -18.67 -9.43
N ARG A 229 -12.58 -17.78 -10.36
CA ARG A 229 -11.58 -18.05 -11.41
C ARG A 229 -10.26 -17.30 -11.20
N GLY A 230 -10.19 -16.37 -10.24
CA GLY A 230 -9.04 -15.48 -10.07
C GLY A 230 -8.81 -14.58 -11.29
N LYS A 231 -9.88 -14.04 -11.87
CA LYS A 231 -9.79 -13.29 -13.13
C LYS A 231 -10.21 -11.83 -12.96
N LEU A 232 -9.44 -10.95 -13.60
CA LEU A 232 -9.71 -9.51 -13.72
C LEU A 232 -10.21 -9.21 -15.13
N ASN A 233 -11.40 -8.60 -15.25
CA ASN A 233 -11.95 -8.13 -16.51
C ASN A 233 -12.06 -6.61 -16.46
N GLU A 234 -11.35 -5.90 -17.35
CA GLU A 234 -11.32 -4.45 -17.36
C GLU A 234 -12.66 -3.86 -17.81
N LEU A 235 -13.10 -2.81 -17.12
CA LEU A 235 -14.34 -2.07 -17.37
C LEU A 235 -14.11 -0.64 -17.82
N GLN A 236 -13.04 -0.01 -17.32
CA GLN A 236 -12.79 1.42 -17.53
C GLN A 236 -11.33 1.74 -17.27
N THR A 237 -10.79 2.67 -18.06
CA THR A 237 -9.59 3.43 -17.73
C THR A 237 -9.97 4.91 -17.61
N ILE A 238 -9.54 5.58 -16.53
CA ILE A 238 -9.84 6.99 -16.24
C ILE A 238 -8.59 7.71 -15.73
N ALA A 239 -8.40 8.97 -16.13
CA ALA A 239 -7.29 9.80 -15.65
C ALA A 239 -7.45 10.18 -14.16
N THR A 240 -6.32 10.30 -13.46
CA THR A 240 -6.29 10.79 -12.06
C THR A 240 -6.11 12.30 -11.97
N LEU A 241 -5.86 12.97 -13.07
CA LEU A 241 -5.70 14.43 -13.16
C LEU A 241 -6.70 15.03 -14.14
N PRO A 242 -7.16 16.27 -13.90
CA PRO A 242 -8.01 17.03 -14.84
C PRO A 242 -7.21 17.70 -15.95
N VAL A 243 -5.88 17.62 -15.91
CA VAL A 243 -4.93 18.26 -16.82
C VAL A 243 -3.99 17.24 -17.44
N GLU A 244 -3.33 17.60 -18.52
CA GLU A 244 -2.29 16.77 -19.12
C GLU A 244 -1.13 16.52 -18.16
N ARG A 245 -0.45 15.39 -18.34
CA ARG A 245 0.69 14.99 -17.55
C ARG A 245 1.86 15.98 -17.73
N GLY A 246 2.26 16.65 -16.66
CA GLY A 246 3.48 17.45 -16.59
C GLY A 246 4.73 16.60 -16.31
N LYS A 247 5.90 17.19 -16.54
CA LYS A 247 7.20 16.57 -16.22
C LYS A 247 7.30 16.27 -14.72
N GLY A 248 7.73 15.08 -14.36
CA GLY A 248 7.90 14.65 -12.96
C GLY A 248 6.61 14.24 -12.25
N MET A 249 5.45 14.35 -12.88
CA MET A 249 4.19 13.87 -12.31
C MET A 249 4.08 12.35 -12.38
N SER A 250 3.52 11.75 -11.34
CA SER A 250 3.27 10.32 -11.24
C SER A 250 2.23 10.03 -10.15
N THR A 251 1.54 8.92 -10.23
CA THR A 251 0.64 8.51 -9.14
C THR A 251 1.37 7.70 -8.07
N ALA A 252 0.71 7.42 -6.94
CA ALA A 252 1.27 6.56 -5.91
C ALA A 252 0.26 5.61 -5.26
N GLU A 253 -0.58 6.06 -4.35
CA GLU A 253 -1.49 5.23 -3.55
C GLU A 253 -2.90 5.23 -4.12
N VAL A 254 -3.63 4.13 -3.92
CA VAL A 254 -5.07 4.02 -4.19
C VAL A 254 -5.76 3.30 -3.05
N GLN A 255 -6.85 3.87 -2.54
CA GLN A 255 -7.67 3.25 -1.51
C GLN A 255 -9.16 3.46 -1.79
N VAL A 256 -9.95 2.42 -1.53
CA VAL A 256 -11.41 2.50 -1.49
C VAL A 256 -11.83 2.91 -0.07
N HIS A 257 -12.76 3.85 0.03
CA HIS A 257 -13.38 4.21 1.31
C HIS A 257 -14.05 2.99 1.96
N PRO A 258 -14.03 2.82 3.29
CA PRO A 258 -14.65 1.68 3.96
C PRO A 258 -16.14 1.44 3.61
N ASN A 259 -16.89 2.51 3.28
CA ASN A 259 -18.30 2.37 2.85
C ASN A 259 -18.49 1.91 1.38
N GLY A 260 -17.40 1.74 0.62
CA GLY A 260 -17.43 1.33 -0.78
C GLY A 260 -17.91 2.39 -1.79
N ARG A 261 -18.29 3.61 -1.36
CA ARG A 261 -18.90 4.63 -2.24
C ARG A 261 -17.88 5.50 -2.98
N PHE A 262 -16.64 5.56 -2.49
CA PHE A 262 -15.61 6.46 -3.00
C PHE A 262 -14.26 5.77 -3.12
N LEU A 263 -13.46 6.26 -4.06
CA LEU A 263 -12.08 5.87 -4.26
C LEU A 263 -11.19 7.11 -4.26
N TYR A 264 -10.01 6.98 -3.67
CA TYR A 264 -9.00 8.03 -3.57
C TYR A 264 -7.71 7.57 -4.24
N GLY A 265 -7.05 8.49 -4.97
CA GLY A 265 -5.76 8.25 -5.61
C GLY A 265 -4.81 9.42 -5.42
N SER A 266 -3.56 9.18 -5.05
CA SER A 266 -2.59 10.26 -4.85
C SER A 266 -1.75 10.54 -6.10
N ASN A 267 -1.53 11.84 -6.38
CA ASN A 267 -0.75 12.36 -7.51
C ASN A 267 0.47 13.11 -6.99
N ARG A 268 1.66 12.57 -7.22
CA ARG A 268 2.95 13.19 -6.89
C ARG A 268 3.34 14.19 -7.98
N GLY A 269 3.94 15.31 -7.61
CA GLY A 269 4.31 16.41 -8.52
C GLY A 269 3.16 17.35 -8.85
N HIS A 270 1.91 16.87 -8.91
CA HIS A 270 0.68 17.67 -8.82
C HIS A 270 0.27 17.90 -7.37
N ASP A 271 0.70 17.01 -6.48
CA ASP A 271 0.54 17.07 -5.03
C ASP A 271 -0.92 17.14 -4.57
N THR A 272 -1.75 16.26 -5.14
CA THR A 272 -3.18 16.16 -4.83
C THR A 272 -3.62 14.73 -4.52
N ILE A 273 -4.78 14.64 -3.86
CA ILE A 273 -5.61 13.42 -3.83
C ILE A 273 -6.76 13.63 -4.80
N ALA A 274 -6.86 12.76 -5.80
CA ALA A 274 -8.03 12.64 -6.66
C ALA A 274 -9.10 11.83 -5.96
N VAL A 275 -10.33 12.35 -5.94
CA VAL A 275 -11.51 11.72 -5.34
C VAL A 275 -12.46 11.29 -6.44
N PHE A 276 -12.91 10.04 -6.38
CA PHE A 276 -13.86 9.48 -7.33
C PHE A 276 -15.06 8.90 -6.60
N ARG A 277 -16.24 9.06 -7.19
CA ARG A 277 -17.46 8.31 -6.82
C ARG A 277 -17.44 6.96 -7.54
N ILE A 278 -17.80 5.91 -6.83
CA ILE A 278 -17.95 4.54 -7.34
C ILE A 278 -19.43 4.29 -7.63
N ASP A 279 -19.78 3.96 -8.86
CA ASP A 279 -21.10 3.43 -9.19
C ASP A 279 -21.26 2.04 -8.60
N GLN A 280 -22.24 1.86 -7.72
CA GLN A 280 -22.41 0.65 -6.93
C GLN A 280 -22.88 -0.58 -7.75
N LYS A 281 -23.43 -0.35 -8.94
CA LYS A 281 -23.88 -1.42 -9.85
C LYS A 281 -22.77 -1.88 -10.77
N THR A 282 -22.01 -0.93 -11.32
CA THR A 282 -21.03 -1.19 -12.38
C THR A 282 -19.58 -1.13 -11.89
N GLY A 283 -19.30 -0.57 -10.71
CA GLY A 283 -17.94 -0.32 -10.20
C GLY A 283 -17.22 0.84 -10.89
N LYS A 284 -17.80 1.46 -11.92
CA LYS A 284 -17.17 2.55 -12.68
C LYS A 284 -16.99 3.80 -11.82
N LEU A 285 -15.97 4.58 -12.19
CA LEU A 285 -15.53 5.79 -11.50
C LEU A 285 -16.01 7.05 -12.23
N SER A 286 -16.40 8.06 -11.45
CA SER A 286 -16.58 9.44 -11.89
C SER A 286 -15.83 10.39 -10.98
N ALA A 287 -15.09 11.37 -11.54
CA ALA A 287 -14.30 12.32 -10.78
C ALA A 287 -15.20 13.26 -9.95
N VAL A 288 -14.77 13.52 -8.70
CA VAL A 288 -15.46 14.42 -7.75
C VAL A 288 -14.60 15.63 -7.43
N GLN A 289 -13.33 15.40 -7.03
CA GLN A 289 -12.47 16.46 -6.53
C GLN A 289 -10.98 16.13 -6.78
N HIS A 290 -10.17 17.19 -6.87
CA HIS A 290 -8.71 17.10 -6.77
C HIS A 290 -8.25 18.00 -5.62
N GLN A 291 -8.08 17.41 -4.41
CA GLN A 291 -7.71 18.14 -3.19
C GLN A 291 -6.19 18.24 -3.07
N SER A 292 -5.66 19.46 -2.95
CA SER A 292 -4.24 19.65 -2.59
C SER A 292 -3.93 18.97 -1.26
N THR A 293 -2.79 18.28 -1.17
CA THR A 293 -2.31 17.65 0.07
C THR A 293 -1.61 18.61 1.03
N LEU A 294 -1.47 19.88 0.64
CA LEU A 294 -0.82 20.96 1.40
C LEU A 294 0.67 20.71 1.68
N GLY A 295 1.25 19.72 1.02
CA GLY A 295 2.67 19.32 1.09
C GLY A 295 3.17 18.84 -0.26
N LYS A 296 4.33 18.17 -0.28
CA LYS A 296 5.01 17.73 -1.50
C LYS A 296 5.21 16.23 -1.55
N THR A 297 4.91 15.64 -2.71
CA THR A 297 5.10 14.21 -2.99
C THR A 297 4.23 13.31 -2.09
N PRO A 298 2.88 13.36 -2.18
CA PRO A 298 1.98 12.47 -1.42
C PRO A 298 2.14 11.02 -1.90
N ARG A 299 3.18 10.33 -1.38
CA ARG A 299 3.50 8.96 -1.79
C ARG A 299 2.53 7.94 -1.23
N ASN A 300 1.92 8.24 -0.10
CA ASN A 300 0.89 7.40 0.53
C ASN A 300 -0.14 8.28 1.24
N PHE A 301 -1.28 7.73 1.49
CA PHE A 301 -2.27 8.24 2.42
C PHE A 301 -2.98 7.06 3.09
N GLY A 302 -3.65 7.31 4.19
CA GLY A 302 -4.49 6.31 4.83
C GLY A 302 -5.85 6.90 5.18
N ILE A 303 -6.90 6.09 5.02
CA ILE A 303 -8.26 6.41 5.49
C ILE A 303 -8.46 5.67 6.81
N ASP A 304 -8.92 6.36 7.84
CA ASP A 304 -9.21 5.73 9.12
C ASP A 304 -10.35 4.69 8.99
N PRO A 305 -10.40 3.65 9.83
CA PRO A 305 -11.39 2.57 9.66
C PRO A 305 -12.85 3.02 9.77
N THR A 306 -13.13 4.19 10.38
CA THR A 306 -14.49 4.75 10.42
C THR A 306 -14.87 5.50 9.14
N GLY A 307 -13.88 5.81 8.31
CA GLY A 307 -14.04 6.61 7.10
C GLY A 307 -14.21 8.10 7.33
N LYS A 308 -13.92 8.60 8.54
CA LYS A 308 -14.11 10.02 8.88
C LYS A 308 -12.94 10.90 8.43
N TYR A 309 -11.72 10.36 8.45
CA TYR A 309 -10.51 11.12 8.15
C TYR A 309 -9.62 10.42 7.13
N LEU A 310 -8.93 11.22 6.32
CA LEU A 310 -7.81 10.82 5.49
C LEU A 310 -6.55 11.56 5.98
N ILE A 311 -5.44 10.81 6.12
CA ILE A 311 -4.12 11.37 6.44
C ILE A 311 -3.25 11.24 5.21
N ALA A 312 -2.85 12.36 4.61
CA ALA A 312 -1.89 12.39 3.50
C ALA A 312 -0.45 12.42 4.03
N ALA A 313 0.41 11.56 3.50
CA ALA A 313 1.82 11.47 3.83
C ALA A 313 2.68 12.04 2.70
N ASN A 314 3.19 13.24 2.91
CA ASN A 314 3.94 14.03 1.95
C ASN A 314 5.44 13.76 2.12
N GLN A 315 5.99 12.87 1.32
CA GLN A 315 7.36 12.36 1.45
C GLN A 315 8.41 13.48 1.45
N SER A 316 8.33 14.42 0.49
CA SER A 316 9.39 15.40 0.26
C SER A 316 9.32 16.59 1.19
N SER A 317 8.14 17.03 1.61
CA SER A 317 7.97 18.09 2.62
C SER A 317 8.08 17.57 4.04
N GLY A 318 8.06 16.24 4.24
CA GLY A 318 8.25 15.61 5.55
C GLY A 318 7.13 15.94 6.54
N ASP A 319 5.88 15.84 6.09
CA ASP A 319 4.70 16.15 6.90
C ASP A 319 3.51 15.24 6.61
N LEU A 320 2.60 15.23 7.57
CA LEU A 320 1.28 14.63 7.48
C LEU A 320 0.24 15.70 7.61
N PHE A 321 -0.76 15.72 6.73
CA PHE A 321 -1.94 16.57 6.83
C PHE A 321 -3.19 15.71 6.98
N THR A 322 -4.10 16.15 7.86
CA THR A 322 -5.38 15.45 8.08
C THR A 322 -6.51 16.17 7.36
N PHE A 323 -7.34 15.38 6.69
CA PHE A 323 -8.54 15.85 5.99
C PHE A 323 -9.77 15.14 6.56
N SER A 324 -10.86 15.87 6.79
CA SER A 324 -12.16 15.26 7.00
C SER A 324 -12.75 14.81 5.67
N ILE A 325 -13.47 13.69 5.69
CA ILE A 325 -14.17 13.14 4.52
C ILE A 325 -15.66 13.44 4.67
N ASN A 326 -16.24 14.11 3.68
CA ASN A 326 -17.69 14.25 3.60
C ASN A 326 -18.32 12.89 3.27
N ARG A 327 -19.19 12.39 4.14
CA ARG A 327 -19.78 11.05 4.03
C ARG A 327 -20.63 10.86 2.78
N ASP A 328 -21.25 11.93 2.25
CA ASP A 328 -22.21 11.86 1.15
C ASP A 328 -21.58 12.18 -0.22
N SER A 329 -20.65 13.14 -0.27
CA SER A 329 -19.97 13.52 -1.50
C SER A 329 -18.62 12.82 -1.69
N GLY A 330 -17.96 12.37 -0.61
CA GLY A 330 -16.59 11.85 -0.60
C GLY A 330 -15.51 12.93 -0.60
N GLU A 331 -15.90 14.20 -0.68
CA GLU A 331 -14.97 15.32 -0.74
C GLU A 331 -14.11 15.45 0.51
N LEU A 332 -12.88 15.87 0.30
CA LEU A 332 -11.89 16.12 1.33
C LEU A 332 -11.89 17.59 1.70
N LYS A 333 -11.86 17.88 3.01
CA LYS A 333 -11.67 19.22 3.57
C LYS A 333 -10.53 19.21 4.57
N PRO A 334 -9.51 20.09 4.44
CA PRO A 334 -8.45 20.19 5.43
C PRO A 334 -9.02 20.47 6.84
N THR A 335 -8.50 19.76 7.84
CA THR A 335 -8.89 19.99 9.26
C THR A 335 -8.12 21.15 9.88
N GLY A 336 -7.08 21.66 9.21
CA GLY A 336 -6.14 22.64 9.75
C GLY A 336 -4.99 22.03 10.56
N TYR A 337 -5.00 20.71 10.78
CA TYR A 337 -3.95 20.02 11.54
C TYR A 337 -2.93 19.36 10.65
N SER A 338 -1.66 19.52 11.05
CA SER A 338 -0.51 18.83 10.44
C SER A 338 0.51 18.48 11.50
N ILE A 339 1.42 17.56 11.16
CA ILE A 339 2.56 17.19 12.00
C ILE A 339 3.76 16.80 11.14
N LYS A 340 4.96 17.16 11.58
CA LYS A 340 6.21 16.76 10.90
C LYS A 340 6.59 15.32 11.23
N VAL A 341 6.86 14.55 10.19
CA VAL A 341 7.45 13.21 10.24
C VAL A 341 8.42 13.11 9.06
N PRO A 342 9.69 12.77 9.27
CA PRO A 342 10.66 12.70 8.19
C PRO A 342 10.29 11.65 7.14
N MET A 343 10.25 12.05 5.87
CA MET A 343 10.02 11.18 4.70
C MET A 343 8.92 10.13 4.89
N PRO A 344 7.68 10.52 5.26
CA PRO A 344 6.59 9.57 5.53
C PRO A 344 6.09 8.98 4.21
N VAL A 345 5.96 7.65 4.14
CA VAL A 345 5.60 6.93 2.91
C VAL A 345 4.62 5.77 3.11
N CYS A 346 4.13 5.57 4.33
CA CYS A 346 3.09 4.59 4.64
C CYS A 346 2.30 5.03 5.87
N VAL A 347 0.97 4.96 5.80
CA VAL A 347 0.04 5.27 6.90
C VAL A 347 -0.80 4.03 7.21
N LYS A 348 -0.76 3.52 8.44
CA LYS A 348 -1.58 2.38 8.89
C LYS A 348 -2.28 2.70 10.20
N PHE A 349 -3.56 2.39 10.28
CA PHE A 349 -4.37 2.62 11.47
C PHE A 349 -4.49 1.36 12.32
N LEU A 350 -4.36 1.52 13.63
CA LEU A 350 -4.65 0.51 14.63
C LEU A 350 -5.68 1.06 15.62
N ASP A 351 -6.80 0.40 15.70
CA ASP A 351 -7.78 0.63 16.73
C ASP A 351 -7.38 -0.18 17.96
N LEU A 352 -6.80 0.50 18.96
CA LEU A 352 -6.50 -0.12 20.24
C LEU A 352 -7.79 -0.23 21.06
N PRO A 353 -7.98 -1.33 21.84
CA PRO A 353 -9.11 -1.42 22.75
C PRO A 353 -9.17 -0.16 23.61
N GLY A 354 -10.31 0.53 23.60
CA GLY A 354 -10.50 1.73 24.41
C GLY A 354 -10.24 1.46 25.90
N LYS A 355 -9.64 2.47 26.58
CA LYS A 355 -9.68 2.54 28.04
C LYS A 355 -11.09 2.85 28.50
#